data_f9bc22e3b2e351b099b0ae1f5a5287fc
#
_entry.id   f9bc22e3b2e351b099b0ae1f5a5287fc
#
_cell.length_a   1.000
_cell.length_b   1.000
_cell.length_c   1.000
_cell.angle_alpha   90.00
_cell.angle_beta   90.00
_cell.angle_gamma   90.00
#
_symmetry.space_group_name_H-M   'P 1'
#
loop_
_entity.id
_entity.type
_entity.pdbx_description
1 polymer ?
#
loop_
_entity_poly.entity_id
_entity_poly.type
_entity_poly.pdbx_seq_one_letter_code
_entity_poly.pdbx_strand_id
1 'polypeptide(L)'
;ACGKNYPEKIAQIVSGVAEGCVQSDAALIGGETAEHPGLMPEEEYDLAGFAVGVCDRKEMITGENLKDGDVLIGMASTGVHSNGFSLVRKVFDMTKESLDTYYDELGTTLGEALLAPTRIYVKALKNVKNAGVTVKACSHITGGGFYENIPRMLKDGVHAVIEKDSYPIPPIFTLMAKKGDDVQHLQHGYRYDRCRRSCRCGQDHGSHACSR
;
A
#
# COMPACT_ATOMS: atom_id res chain seq x y z
N ALA A 1 -0.21 -20.26 9.12
CA ALA A 1 0.54 -20.93 10.18
C ALA A 1 0.29 -20.24 11.51
N CYS A 2 0.34 -20.97 12.63
CA CYS A 2 0.20 -20.40 13.96
C CYS A 2 1.07 -21.21 14.96
N GLY A 3 1.42 -20.58 16.09
CA GLY A 3 2.12 -21.27 17.17
C GLY A 3 1.21 -22.28 17.87
N LYS A 4 -0.06 -21.88 18.08
CA LYS A 4 -1.11 -22.73 18.62
C LYS A 4 -2.45 -22.44 17.96
N ASN A 5 -3.21 -23.49 17.71
CA ASN A 5 -4.53 -23.36 17.12
C ASN A 5 -5.55 -23.00 18.20
N TYR A 6 -6.05 -21.77 18.13
CA TYR A 6 -7.19 -21.27 18.88
C TYR A 6 -8.39 -21.16 17.94
N PRO A 7 -9.34 -22.10 17.95
CA PRO A 7 -10.41 -22.19 16.94
C PRO A 7 -11.19 -20.90 16.75
N GLU A 8 -11.50 -20.18 17.83
CA GLU A 8 -12.26 -18.94 17.77
C GLU A 8 -11.46 -17.81 17.08
N LYS A 9 -10.15 -17.72 17.37
CA LYS A 9 -9.24 -16.77 16.73
C LYS A 9 -9.11 -17.07 15.24
N ILE A 10 -8.93 -18.33 14.89
CA ILE A 10 -8.84 -18.78 13.49
C ILE A 10 -10.15 -18.51 12.75
N ALA A 11 -11.30 -18.78 13.36
CA ALA A 11 -12.61 -18.50 12.77
C ALA A 11 -12.79 -17.01 12.45
N GLN A 12 -12.37 -16.11 13.35
CA GLN A 12 -12.42 -14.67 13.11
C GLN A 12 -11.51 -14.25 11.95
N ILE A 13 -10.29 -14.78 11.89
CA ILE A 13 -9.34 -14.53 10.79
C ILE A 13 -9.95 -14.97 9.46
N VAL A 14 -10.46 -16.20 9.40
CA VAL A 14 -11.07 -16.75 8.17
C VAL A 14 -12.32 -15.97 7.77
N SER A 15 -13.12 -15.51 8.73
CA SER A 15 -14.27 -14.62 8.46
C SER A 15 -13.83 -13.33 7.76
N GLY A 16 -12.73 -12.70 8.22
CA GLY A 16 -12.16 -11.52 7.55
C GLY A 16 -11.67 -11.81 6.13
N VAL A 17 -11.04 -12.97 5.92
CA VAL A 17 -10.61 -13.40 4.59
C VAL A 17 -11.82 -13.63 3.68
N ALA A 18 -12.86 -14.28 4.19
CA ALA A 18 -14.11 -14.55 3.45
C ALA A 18 -14.79 -13.22 3.03
N GLU A 19 -14.88 -12.26 3.93
CA GLU A 19 -15.40 -10.92 3.62
C GLU A 19 -14.57 -10.23 2.53
N GLY A 20 -13.24 -10.30 2.62
CA GLY A 20 -12.35 -9.79 1.59
C GLY A 20 -12.58 -10.44 0.22
N CYS A 21 -12.84 -11.75 0.19
CA CYS A 21 -13.19 -12.47 -1.03
C CYS A 21 -14.54 -12.00 -1.60
N VAL A 22 -15.55 -11.80 -0.77
CA VAL A 22 -16.87 -11.26 -1.19
C VAL A 22 -16.70 -9.87 -1.79
N GLN A 23 -15.95 -8.98 -1.15
CA GLN A 23 -15.69 -7.63 -1.65
C GLN A 23 -14.89 -7.64 -2.96
N SER A 24 -14.02 -8.62 -3.14
CA SER A 24 -13.20 -8.80 -4.36
C SER A 24 -13.94 -9.55 -5.48
N ASP A 25 -15.17 -10.06 -5.22
CA ASP A 25 -15.90 -10.92 -6.15
C ASP A 25 -15.06 -12.16 -6.53
N ALA A 26 -14.43 -12.75 -5.51
CA ALA A 26 -13.59 -13.93 -5.61
C ALA A 26 -14.17 -15.06 -4.75
N ALA A 27 -13.97 -16.29 -5.16
CA ALA A 27 -14.35 -17.47 -4.37
C ALA A 27 -13.21 -17.83 -3.40
N LEU A 28 -13.54 -18.04 -2.14
CA LEU A 28 -12.65 -18.69 -1.18
C LEU A 28 -12.79 -20.20 -1.36
N ILE A 29 -11.87 -20.82 -2.10
CA ILE A 29 -12.00 -22.23 -2.52
C ILE A 29 -11.28 -23.21 -1.61
N GLY A 30 -10.46 -22.73 -0.67
CA GLY A 30 -9.74 -23.60 0.24
C GLY A 30 -8.76 -22.83 1.12
N GLY A 31 -8.13 -23.59 1.98
CA GLY A 31 -7.12 -23.10 2.90
C GLY A 31 -6.67 -24.22 3.84
N GLU A 32 -5.66 -23.93 4.63
CA GLU A 32 -5.09 -24.83 5.61
C GLU A 32 -4.65 -24.04 6.83
N THR A 33 -4.74 -24.67 8.01
CA THR A 33 -4.16 -24.17 9.24
C THR A 33 -3.12 -25.17 9.73
N ALA A 34 -1.86 -24.70 9.83
CA ALA A 34 -0.76 -25.51 10.35
C ALA A 34 -0.28 -24.95 11.68
N GLU A 35 -0.15 -25.83 12.69
CA GLU A 35 0.50 -25.52 13.95
C GLU A 35 2.00 -25.78 13.87
N HIS A 36 2.80 -24.87 14.44
CA HIS A 36 4.24 -24.99 14.53
C HIS A 36 4.72 -24.81 15.98
N PRO A 37 4.40 -25.76 16.87
CA PRO A 37 4.79 -25.67 18.28
C PRO A 37 6.32 -25.67 18.40
N GLY A 38 6.85 -24.76 19.23
CA GLY A 38 8.28 -24.60 19.43
C GLY A 38 9.04 -23.85 18.34
N LEU A 39 8.44 -23.66 17.15
CA LEU A 39 9.00 -22.84 16.08
C LEU A 39 8.43 -21.42 16.11
N MET A 40 7.16 -21.31 16.43
CA MET A 40 6.43 -20.04 16.51
C MET A 40 5.83 -19.89 17.92
N PRO A 41 5.90 -18.70 18.53
CA PRO A 41 5.23 -18.42 19.80
C PRO A 41 3.74 -18.73 19.74
N GLU A 42 3.15 -19.20 20.85
CA GLU A 42 1.74 -19.66 20.87
C GLU A 42 0.74 -18.61 20.38
N GLU A 43 0.98 -17.34 20.67
CA GLU A 43 0.08 -16.24 20.33
C GLU A 43 0.29 -15.69 18.90
N GLU A 44 1.36 -16.08 18.25
CA GLU A 44 1.71 -15.60 16.93
C GLU A 44 1.06 -16.43 15.82
N TYR A 45 0.81 -15.77 14.70
CA TYR A 45 0.34 -16.39 13.47
C TYR A 45 0.86 -15.64 12.26
N ASP A 46 0.92 -16.32 11.14
CA ASP A 46 1.24 -15.76 9.83
C ASP A 46 0.20 -16.20 8.80
N LEU A 47 -0.12 -15.29 7.90
CA LEU A 47 -1.12 -15.50 6.86
C LEU A 47 -0.46 -15.42 5.49
N ALA A 48 -0.69 -16.43 4.68
CA ALA A 48 -0.32 -16.43 3.27
C ALA A 48 -1.55 -16.66 2.40
N GLY A 49 -1.70 -15.88 1.35
CA GLY A 49 -2.78 -16.02 0.38
C GLY A 49 -2.23 -16.37 -0.99
N PHE A 50 -2.93 -17.24 -1.70
CA PHE A 50 -2.63 -17.57 -3.09
C PHE A 50 -3.88 -17.31 -3.94
N ALA A 51 -3.78 -16.42 -4.92
CA ALA A 51 -4.88 -16.07 -5.80
C ALA A 51 -4.61 -16.53 -7.23
N VAL A 52 -5.63 -17.12 -7.86
CA VAL A 52 -5.60 -17.48 -9.28
C VAL A 52 -6.71 -16.72 -9.99
N GLY A 53 -6.38 -16.15 -11.13
CA GLY A 53 -7.32 -15.44 -11.99
C GLY A 53 -7.06 -15.76 -13.44
N VAL A 54 -8.04 -15.46 -14.29
CA VAL A 54 -7.95 -15.62 -15.74
C VAL A 54 -8.40 -14.32 -16.40
N CYS A 55 -7.66 -13.89 -17.41
CA CYS A 55 -8.06 -12.78 -18.25
C CYS A 55 -7.74 -13.08 -19.71
N ASP A 56 -8.48 -12.47 -20.62
CA ASP A 56 -8.15 -12.51 -22.04
C ASP A 56 -6.80 -11.82 -22.30
N ARG A 57 -5.98 -12.40 -23.16
CA ARG A 57 -4.65 -11.84 -23.50
C ARG A 57 -4.75 -10.37 -23.99
N LYS A 58 -5.78 -10.04 -24.75
CA LYS A 58 -6.02 -8.67 -25.25
C LYS A 58 -6.42 -7.67 -24.16
N GLU A 59 -6.81 -8.14 -22.98
CA GLU A 59 -7.23 -7.32 -21.84
C GLU A 59 -6.13 -7.16 -20.79
N MET A 60 -4.97 -7.76 -21.02
CA MET A 60 -3.82 -7.61 -20.12
C MET A 60 -3.35 -6.15 -20.08
N ILE A 61 -3.20 -5.64 -18.85
CA ILE A 61 -2.67 -4.30 -18.60
C ILE A 61 -1.15 -4.40 -18.56
N THR A 62 -0.48 -4.02 -19.66
CA THR A 62 0.98 -4.21 -19.83
C THR A 62 1.80 -2.93 -19.78
N GLY A 63 1.15 -1.76 -19.90
CA GLY A 63 1.84 -0.48 -20.02
C GLY A 63 2.34 -0.14 -21.43
N GLU A 64 2.29 -1.07 -22.39
CA GLU A 64 2.83 -0.86 -23.73
C GLU A 64 2.16 0.31 -24.49
N ASN A 65 0.88 0.55 -24.21
CA ASN A 65 0.07 1.59 -24.85
C ASN A 65 0.17 2.96 -24.17
N LEU A 66 1.06 3.12 -23.18
CA LEU A 66 1.31 4.41 -22.55
C LEU A 66 1.90 5.39 -23.55
N LYS A 67 1.46 6.64 -23.49
CA LYS A 67 1.95 7.74 -24.34
C LYS A 67 1.94 9.06 -23.58
N ASP A 68 2.61 10.02 -24.13
CA ASP A 68 2.57 11.40 -23.63
C ASP A 68 1.14 11.93 -23.62
N GLY A 69 0.79 12.68 -22.59
CA GLY A 69 -0.56 13.20 -22.36
C GLY A 69 -1.51 12.21 -21.65
N ASP A 70 -1.11 10.99 -21.35
CA ASP A 70 -1.90 10.10 -20.48
C ASP A 70 -1.97 10.64 -19.05
N VAL A 71 -3.11 10.41 -18.39
CA VAL A 71 -3.38 10.95 -17.05
C VAL A 71 -3.19 9.87 -15.98
N LEU A 72 -2.48 10.24 -14.91
CA LEU A 72 -2.37 9.42 -13.70
C LEU A 72 -3.55 9.69 -12.77
N ILE A 73 -4.20 8.64 -12.31
CA ILE A 73 -5.29 8.72 -11.34
C ILE A 73 -4.88 7.95 -10.10
N GLY A 74 -4.80 8.67 -8.97
CA GLY A 74 -4.52 8.07 -7.66
C GLY A 74 -5.79 7.50 -7.04
N MET A 75 -5.72 6.26 -6.56
CA MET A 75 -6.76 5.65 -5.75
C MET A 75 -6.34 5.71 -4.28
N ALA A 76 -7.08 6.48 -3.47
CA ALA A 76 -6.71 6.73 -2.08
C ALA A 76 -6.69 5.46 -1.23
N SER A 77 -5.71 5.36 -0.33
CA SER A 77 -5.66 4.34 0.72
C SER A 77 -6.60 4.70 1.88
N THR A 78 -6.87 3.73 2.76
CA THR A 78 -7.57 3.93 4.03
C THR A 78 -6.62 4.21 5.19
N GLY A 79 -5.34 4.13 4.96
CA GLY A 79 -4.28 4.29 5.95
C GLY A 79 -3.01 3.57 5.53
N VAL A 80 -2.28 3.04 6.48
CA VAL A 80 -1.00 2.32 6.26
C VAL A 80 -1.20 1.04 5.45
N HIS A 81 -2.41 0.47 5.48
CA HIS A 81 -2.70 -0.84 4.90
C HIS A 81 -1.84 -1.93 5.55
N SER A 82 -1.11 -2.71 4.74
CA SER A 82 -0.20 -3.76 5.20
C SER A 82 1.29 -3.41 5.00
N ASN A 83 1.60 -2.16 4.65
CA ASN A 83 2.96 -1.72 4.37
C ASN A 83 3.42 -0.64 5.36
N GLY A 84 4.72 -0.57 5.61
CA GLY A 84 5.32 0.49 6.45
C GLY A 84 5.27 0.25 7.95
N PHE A 85 4.83 -0.91 8.44
CA PHE A 85 4.75 -1.21 9.87
C PHE A 85 6.12 -1.26 10.57
N SER A 86 7.20 -1.52 9.85
CA SER A 86 8.55 -1.39 10.39
C SER A 86 8.86 0.06 10.82
N LEU A 87 8.36 1.05 10.07
CA LEU A 87 8.46 2.45 10.42
C LEU A 87 7.49 2.81 11.56
N VAL A 88 6.24 2.35 11.47
CA VAL A 88 5.23 2.54 12.53
C VAL A 88 5.79 2.13 13.90
N ARG A 89 6.39 0.94 13.98
CA ARG A 89 7.01 0.42 15.22
C ARG A 89 8.24 1.19 15.69
N LYS A 90 8.86 2.00 14.84
CA LYS A 90 9.96 2.89 15.22
C LYS A 90 9.49 4.26 15.70
N VAL A 91 8.34 4.71 15.18
CA VAL A 91 7.79 6.05 15.43
C VAL A 91 6.87 6.06 16.65
N PHE A 92 6.15 4.96 16.87
CA PHE A 92 5.20 4.82 17.97
C PHE A 92 5.57 3.68 18.89
N ASP A 93 5.35 3.87 20.19
CA ASP A 93 5.36 2.77 21.13
C ASP A 93 4.19 1.83 20.87
N MET A 94 4.48 0.52 20.78
CA MET A 94 3.44 -0.50 20.56
C MET A 94 2.85 -1.00 21.89
N THR A 95 2.75 -0.13 22.89
CA THR A 95 2.08 -0.44 24.15
C THR A 95 0.57 -0.24 24.01
N LYS A 96 -0.19 -0.94 24.84
CA LYS A 96 -1.65 -0.77 24.85
C LYS A 96 -2.06 0.67 25.11
N GLU A 97 -1.40 1.36 26.01
CA GLU A 97 -1.66 2.78 26.34
C GLU A 97 -1.45 3.69 25.13
N SER A 98 -0.36 3.49 24.39
CA SER A 98 -0.09 4.26 23.17
C SER A 98 -1.12 3.98 22.08
N LEU A 99 -1.49 2.72 21.89
CA LEU A 99 -2.47 2.30 20.87
C LEU A 99 -3.89 2.77 21.21
N ASP A 100 -4.25 2.84 22.49
CA ASP A 100 -5.54 3.33 22.97
C ASP A 100 -5.61 4.89 23.01
N THR A 101 -4.48 5.58 22.76
CA THR A 101 -4.46 7.05 22.74
C THR A 101 -5.27 7.57 21.56
N TYR A 102 -6.22 8.45 21.87
CA TYR A 102 -7.04 9.14 20.87
C TYR A 102 -6.28 10.34 20.28
N TYR A 103 -6.36 10.50 18.98
CA TYR A 103 -5.78 11.64 18.25
C TYR A 103 -6.89 12.39 17.51
N ASP A 104 -7.05 13.66 17.81
CA ASP A 104 -8.07 14.52 17.17
C ASP A 104 -7.88 14.57 15.65
N GLU A 105 -6.62 14.59 15.20
CA GLU A 105 -6.29 14.61 13.76
C GLU A 105 -6.71 13.32 13.05
N LEU A 106 -6.79 12.21 13.76
CA LEU A 106 -7.22 10.91 13.22
C LEU A 106 -8.74 10.71 13.37
N GLY A 107 -9.37 11.38 14.34
CA GLY A 107 -10.75 11.16 14.73
C GLY A 107 -11.01 9.80 15.40
N THR A 108 -9.95 9.12 15.82
CA THR A 108 -10.00 7.77 16.41
C THR A 108 -8.73 7.48 17.22
N THR A 109 -8.63 6.29 17.83
CA THR A 109 -7.40 5.87 18.51
C THR A 109 -6.31 5.51 17.50
N LEU A 110 -5.06 5.55 17.96
CA LEU A 110 -3.92 5.15 17.11
C LEU A 110 -4.06 3.70 16.64
N GLY A 111 -4.46 2.80 17.52
CA GLY A 111 -4.65 1.38 17.20
C GLY A 111 -5.69 1.17 16.10
N GLU A 112 -6.85 1.82 16.21
CA GLU A 112 -7.90 1.74 15.19
C GLU A 112 -7.45 2.31 13.85
N ALA A 113 -6.74 3.44 13.84
CA ALA A 113 -6.19 4.02 12.62
C ALA A 113 -5.16 3.10 11.95
N LEU A 114 -4.31 2.43 12.73
CA LEU A 114 -3.31 1.49 12.23
C LEU A 114 -3.94 0.17 11.76
N LEU A 115 -5.06 -0.25 12.35
CA LEU A 115 -5.81 -1.45 11.99
C LEU A 115 -6.85 -1.22 10.89
N ALA A 116 -6.94 0.00 10.34
CA ALA A 116 -7.86 0.28 9.24
C ALA A 116 -7.66 -0.73 8.10
N PRO A 117 -8.71 -1.45 7.68
CA PRO A 117 -8.58 -2.50 6.66
C PRO A 117 -8.03 -1.95 5.35
N THR A 118 -7.20 -2.73 4.67
CA THR A 118 -6.73 -2.42 3.32
C THR A 118 -7.92 -2.27 2.38
N ARG A 119 -8.01 -1.14 1.70
CA ARG A 119 -9.07 -0.91 0.72
C ARG A 119 -8.97 -1.89 -0.45
N ILE A 120 -10.09 -2.49 -0.80
CA ILE A 120 -10.20 -3.39 -1.94
C ILE A 120 -10.64 -2.60 -3.16
N TYR A 121 -9.82 -2.58 -4.21
CA TYR A 121 -10.02 -1.75 -5.40
C TYR A 121 -10.69 -2.47 -6.57
N VAL A 122 -11.00 -3.76 -6.42
CA VAL A 122 -11.51 -4.61 -7.51
C VAL A 122 -12.78 -4.04 -8.14
N LYS A 123 -13.78 -3.69 -7.31
CA LYS A 123 -15.04 -3.11 -7.82
C LYS A 123 -14.82 -1.76 -8.52
N ALA A 124 -13.91 -0.94 -8.00
CA ALA A 124 -13.61 0.35 -8.61
C ALA A 124 -12.98 0.16 -10.01
N LEU A 125 -12.01 -0.73 -10.15
CA LEU A 125 -11.40 -1.04 -11.44
C LEU A 125 -12.39 -1.69 -12.42
N LYS A 126 -13.26 -2.59 -11.94
CA LYS A 126 -14.35 -3.15 -12.76
C LYS A 126 -15.31 -2.08 -13.25
N ASN A 127 -15.66 -1.11 -12.41
CA ASN A 127 -16.54 -0.01 -12.79
C ASN A 127 -15.89 0.90 -13.85
N VAL A 128 -14.60 1.20 -13.71
CA VAL A 128 -13.83 1.96 -14.72
C VAL A 128 -13.86 1.23 -16.08
N LYS A 129 -13.60 -0.07 -16.08
CA LYS A 129 -13.68 -0.91 -17.28
C LYS A 129 -15.09 -0.91 -17.89
N ASN A 130 -16.13 -1.10 -17.05
CA ASN A 130 -17.53 -1.12 -17.50
C ASN A 130 -17.99 0.24 -18.06
N ALA A 131 -17.39 1.34 -17.62
CA ALA A 131 -17.61 2.66 -18.17
C ALA A 131 -16.91 2.89 -19.54
N GLY A 132 -16.25 1.87 -20.09
CA GLY A 132 -15.55 1.94 -21.36
C GLY A 132 -14.20 2.66 -21.32
N VAL A 133 -13.67 2.90 -20.11
CA VAL A 133 -12.36 3.53 -19.94
C VAL A 133 -11.26 2.47 -19.98
N THR A 134 -10.26 2.70 -20.83
CA THR A 134 -9.11 1.81 -20.93
C THR A 134 -8.07 2.16 -19.87
N VAL A 135 -7.81 1.23 -18.96
CA VAL A 135 -6.68 1.31 -18.04
C VAL A 135 -5.44 0.77 -18.74
N LYS A 136 -4.45 1.61 -18.97
CA LYS A 136 -3.24 1.26 -19.73
C LYS A 136 -2.16 0.64 -18.87
N ALA A 137 -2.04 1.10 -17.62
CA ALA A 137 -1.08 0.62 -16.65
C ALA A 137 -1.61 0.80 -15.23
N CYS A 138 -1.09 0.00 -14.31
CA CYS A 138 -1.38 0.10 -12.89
C CYS A 138 -0.10 0.00 -12.07
N SER A 139 0.02 0.80 -11.03
CA SER A 139 1.09 0.69 -10.05
C SER A 139 0.51 0.50 -8.66
N HIS A 140 0.96 -0.51 -7.95
CA HIS A 140 0.67 -0.70 -6.53
C HIS A 140 1.76 -0.03 -5.72
N ILE A 141 1.38 1.05 -5.01
CA ILE A 141 2.33 1.83 -4.21
C ILE A 141 2.55 1.13 -2.87
N THR A 142 3.77 0.66 -2.66
CA THR A 142 4.23 -0.04 -1.46
C THR A 142 5.50 0.62 -0.91
N GLY A 143 6.39 -0.13 -0.26
CA GLY A 143 7.70 0.37 0.16
C GLY A 143 8.46 1.02 -1.00
N GLY A 144 9.17 2.12 -0.72
CA GLY A 144 9.83 2.94 -1.74
C GLY A 144 8.94 4.00 -2.40
N GLY A 145 7.61 3.99 -2.13
CA GLY A 145 6.67 5.02 -2.56
C GLY A 145 6.57 5.15 -4.09
N PHE A 146 6.28 6.35 -4.56
CA PHE A 146 6.12 6.64 -5.98
C PHE A 146 7.38 6.38 -6.79
N TYR A 147 8.55 6.68 -6.23
CA TYR A 147 9.83 6.59 -6.93
C TYR A 147 10.22 5.17 -7.32
N GLU A 148 9.89 4.19 -6.49
CA GLU A 148 10.24 2.79 -6.78
C GLU A 148 9.12 2.02 -7.48
N ASN A 149 7.86 2.40 -7.25
CA ASN A 149 6.73 1.61 -7.75
C ASN A 149 6.21 2.10 -9.11
N ILE A 150 6.11 3.42 -9.32
CA ILE A 150 5.59 3.96 -10.58
C ILE A 150 6.46 3.60 -11.78
N PRO A 151 7.81 3.68 -11.73
CA PRO A 151 8.65 3.32 -12.86
C PRO A 151 8.45 1.89 -13.37
N ARG A 152 8.02 0.96 -12.51
CA ARG A 152 7.78 -0.44 -12.90
C ARG A 152 6.65 -0.62 -13.92
N MET A 153 5.72 0.32 -13.99
CA MET A 153 4.61 0.29 -14.96
C MET A 153 4.88 1.12 -16.21
N LEU A 154 5.93 1.96 -16.19
CA LEU A 154 6.26 2.84 -17.31
C LEU A 154 7.12 2.10 -18.33
N LYS A 155 6.94 2.45 -19.60
CA LYS A 155 7.82 2.05 -20.69
C LYS A 155 8.93 3.08 -20.89
N ASP A 156 9.95 2.70 -21.64
CA ASP A 156 11.06 3.57 -22.01
C ASP A 156 10.57 4.86 -22.70
N GLY A 157 11.15 5.99 -22.31
CA GLY A 157 10.84 7.30 -22.87
C GLY A 157 9.57 7.96 -22.30
N VAL A 158 8.89 7.33 -21.33
CA VAL A 158 7.73 7.90 -20.65
C VAL A 158 8.06 8.20 -19.20
N HIS A 159 7.70 9.37 -18.71
CA HIS A 159 7.90 9.80 -17.34
C HIS A 159 6.58 10.15 -16.67
N ALA A 160 6.47 9.85 -15.38
CA ALA A 160 5.35 10.30 -14.56
C ALA A 160 5.65 11.66 -13.94
N VAL A 161 4.72 12.58 -14.07
CA VAL A 161 4.77 13.89 -13.40
C VAL A 161 3.64 13.93 -12.38
N ILE A 162 4.00 14.09 -11.11
CA ILE A 162 3.03 14.18 -10.01
C ILE A 162 3.27 15.50 -9.30
N GLU A 163 2.26 16.35 -9.28
CA GLU A 163 2.32 17.61 -8.56
C GLU A 163 2.14 17.34 -7.06
N LYS A 164 3.03 17.92 -6.26
CA LYS A 164 2.87 17.89 -4.81
C LYS A 164 1.55 18.58 -4.45
N ASP A 165 0.86 18.04 -3.45
CA ASP A 165 -0.41 18.56 -2.95
C ASP A 165 -1.61 18.42 -3.91
N SER A 166 -1.44 17.70 -5.03
CA SER A 166 -2.53 17.39 -5.96
C SER A 166 -3.46 16.25 -5.49
N TYR A 167 -3.15 15.63 -4.36
CA TYR A 167 -3.92 14.52 -3.78
C TYR A 167 -3.99 14.62 -2.26
N PRO A 168 -5.08 14.14 -1.63
CA PRO A 168 -5.21 14.15 -0.18
C PRO A 168 -4.26 13.12 0.47
N ILE A 169 -3.62 13.55 1.55
CA ILE A 169 -2.75 12.68 2.37
C ILE A 169 -3.55 12.27 3.61
N PRO A 170 -3.76 10.96 3.87
CA PRO A 170 -4.41 10.52 5.10
C PRO A 170 -3.69 11.03 6.35
N PRO A 171 -4.43 11.48 7.37
CA PRO A 171 -3.85 12.14 8.55
C PRO A 171 -2.79 11.32 9.30
N ILE A 172 -2.91 9.98 9.28
CA ILE A 172 -1.92 9.08 9.90
C ILE A 172 -0.51 9.31 9.36
N PHE A 173 -0.34 9.59 8.06
CA PHE A 173 0.99 9.85 7.49
C PHE A 173 1.57 11.19 7.94
N THR A 174 0.72 12.19 8.11
CA THR A 174 1.13 13.49 8.67
C THR A 174 1.56 13.34 10.14
N LEU A 175 0.82 12.55 10.92
CA LEU A 175 1.16 12.25 12.30
C LEU A 175 2.49 11.48 12.38
N MET A 176 2.68 10.47 11.53
CA MET A 176 3.94 9.71 11.44
C MET A 176 5.12 10.62 11.08
N ALA A 177 4.95 11.55 10.14
CA ALA A 177 6.00 12.48 9.75
C ALA A 177 6.38 13.42 10.91
N LYS A 178 5.41 13.99 11.61
CA LYS A 178 5.66 14.84 12.79
C LYS A 178 6.43 14.08 13.88
N LYS A 179 6.00 12.86 14.20
CA LYS A 179 6.65 12.01 15.19
C LYS A 179 8.02 11.51 14.72
N GLY A 180 8.20 11.29 13.43
CA GLY A 180 9.44 10.84 12.82
C GLY A 180 10.52 11.90 12.79
N ASP A 181 10.16 13.18 12.67
CA ASP A 181 11.10 14.30 12.77
C ASP A 181 11.67 14.44 14.20
N ASP A 182 10.92 14.03 15.22
CA ASP A 182 11.38 13.95 16.61
C ASP A 182 12.40 12.81 16.85
N VAL A 183 12.44 11.83 15.94
CA VAL A 183 13.38 10.70 15.99
C VAL A 183 14.50 10.91 14.98
N GLN A 184 15.60 11.51 15.40
CA GLN A 184 16.76 11.91 14.59
C GLN A 184 17.42 10.82 13.73
N HIS A 185 16.89 9.60 13.70
CA HIS A 185 17.45 8.47 12.96
C HIS A 185 16.66 8.05 11.70
N LEU A 186 15.59 8.77 11.34
CA LEU A 186 14.75 8.44 10.17
C LEU A 186 15.26 9.05 8.84
N GLN A 187 16.50 9.55 8.80
CA GLN A 187 17.02 10.28 7.65
C GLN A 187 17.27 9.44 6.37
N HIS A 188 17.07 8.14 6.38
CA HIS A 188 17.48 7.28 5.24
C HIS A 188 16.37 6.52 4.51
N GLY A 189 15.10 6.76 4.76
CA GLY A 189 14.05 5.95 4.11
C GLY A 189 12.79 6.65 3.62
N TYR A 190 12.35 7.73 4.27
CA TYR A 190 11.08 8.37 3.94
C TYR A 190 11.18 9.88 3.99
N ARG A 191 11.86 10.48 3.02
CA ARG A 191 11.77 11.92 2.78
C ARG A 191 10.47 12.23 2.06
N TYR A 192 9.36 12.32 2.79
CA TYR A 192 8.14 12.92 2.28
C TYR A 192 8.28 14.45 2.09
N ASP A 193 9.32 15.08 2.62
CA ASP A 193 9.33 16.54 2.81
C ASP A 193 10.40 17.34 2.06
N ARG A 194 11.13 16.81 1.11
CA ARG A 194 12.03 17.63 0.29
C ARG A 194 12.05 17.27 -1.19
N CYS A 195 10.91 17.23 -1.82
CA CYS A 195 10.87 17.45 -3.27
C CYS A 195 10.48 18.91 -3.58
N ARG A 196 11.28 19.85 -3.06
CA ARG A 196 11.36 21.20 -3.60
C ARG A 196 12.40 21.20 -4.71
N ARG A 197 12.13 20.57 -5.82
CA ARG A 197 12.69 20.93 -7.14
C ARG A 197 11.81 20.27 -8.19
N SER A 198 11.10 21.10 -8.92
CA SER A 198 10.55 20.74 -10.21
C SER A 198 11.70 20.20 -11.08
N CYS A 199 11.76 18.92 -11.33
CA CYS A 199 12.52 18.42 -12.46
C CYS A 199 11.70 18.73 -13.72
N ARG A 200 11.88 19.93 -14.27
CA ARG A 200 11.66 20.16 -15.70
C ARG A 200 12.82 19.47 -16.42
N CYS A 201 12.62 18.27 -16.89
CA CYS A 201 13.46 17.73 -17.95
C CYS A 201 13.00 18.35 -19.26
N GLY A 202 13.59 19.54 -19.57
CA GLY A 202 13.70 20.01 -20.94
C GLY A 202 14.62 19.09 -21.70
N GLN A 203 14.32 18.85 -22.96
CA GLN A 203 15.20 18.18 -23.92
C GLN A 203 16.57 18.87 -23.89
N ASP A 204 17.56 18.21 -23.33
CA ASP A 204 18.96 18.49 -23.61
C ASP A 204 19.76 17.20 -23.45
N HIS A 205 20.40 16.82 -24.55
CA HIS A 205 21.39 15.79 -24.64
C HIS A 205 22.58 16.13 -23.74
N GLY A 206 22.82 15.33 -22.73
CA GLY A 206 24.03 15.49 -21.94
C GLY A 206 24.00 14.74 -20.63
N SER A 207 24.74 13.67 -20.56
CA SER A 207 25.08 12.90 -19.37
C SER A 207 25.39 13.79 -18.16
N HIS A 208 24.57 13.72 -17.09
CA HIS A 208 25.06 13.96 -15.74
C HIS A 208 24.34 13.04 -14.77
N ALA A 209 25.10 12.09 -14.24
CA ALA A 209 24.75 11.28 -13.11
C ALA A 209 24.43 12.17 -11.89
N CYS A 210 23.26 12.03 -11.31
CA CYS A 210 22.94 12.63 -10.03
C CYS A 210 23.55 11.75 -8.94
N SER A 211 24.75 12.13 -8.49
CA SER A 211 25.40 11.53 -7.32
C SER A 211 24.88 12.19 -6.05
N ARG A 212 24.36 11.31 -5.14
CA ARG A 212 24.12 11.47 -3.70
C ARG A 212 23.13 12.53 -3.24
#